data_76c626b49430399ce9a63eb125d4e5bd
#
_entry.id   76c626b49430399ce9a63eb125d4e5bd
#
_cell.length_a   1.000
_cell.length_b   1.000
_cell.length_c   1.000
_cell.angle_alpha   90.00
_cell.angle_beta   90.00
_cell.angle_gamma   90.00
#
_symmetry.space_group_name_H-M   'P 1'
#
loop_
_entity.id
_entity.type
_entity.pdbx_description
1 polymer ?
#
loop_
_entity_poly.entity_id
_entity_poly.type
_entity_poly.pdbx_seq_one_letter_code
_entity_poly.pdbx_strand_id
1 'polypeptide(L)'
;CLVGSEMCIRDSFWMTQKAMANLFDCTTDNISLHLKNIYKEEELEEEATTELFSIVQNEGQRNVTRKVKCYNLDAIIAVGYRVNSKKATRFRQWATITLKEYITKGFVLNDDMLKNGKPFGKDYFEELLERIREIRASERRAYQKITDVFEQCSYDYDKNSEITKNFYAFVQNKLHFAVTGKTAAELIYERADSEKPAMGLTTWKEAPNGKVLKRDIGTVSYTHLTLPTIA
;
A
#
# COMPACT_ATOMS: atom_id res chain seq x y z
N CYS A 1 -0.18 6.01 -21.01
CA CYS A 1 -0.89 5.49 -22.19
C CYS A 1 0.02 4.55 -22.94
N LEU A 2 -0.20 3.25 -22.79
CA LEU A 2 0.49 2.25 -23.60
C LEU A 2 -0.17 2.20 -24.98
N VAL A 3 0.63 2.44 -26.00
CA VAL A 3 0.21 2.47 -27.40
C VAL A 3 -0.04 1.03 -27.86
N GLY A 4 -1.29 0.75 -28.30
CA GLY A 4 -1.49 -0.31 -29.29
C GLY A 4 -2.50 -1.41 -28.99
N SER A 5 -2.97 -1.69 -27.78
CA SER A 5 -4.01 -2.71 -27.53
C SER A 5 -4.58 -2.71 -26.10
N GLU A 6 -4.10 -1.85 -25.24
CA GLU A 6 -4.53 -1.72 -23.86
C GLU A 6 -5.23 -0.38 -23.69
N MET A 7 -6.45 -0.39 -23.18
CA MET A 7 -7.21 0.83 -22.94
C MET A 7 -7.39 1.03 -21.45
N CYS A 8 -6.81 2.12 -20.94
CA CYS A 8 -7.12 2.65 -19.61
C CYS A 8 -8.25 3.68 -19.76
N ILE A 9 -9.45 3.34 -19.36
CA ILE A 9 -10.61 4.23 -19.42
C ILE A 9 -11.17 4.40 -18.00
N ARG A 10 -11.31 5.65 -17.56
CA ARG A 10 -11.95 6.01 -16.27
C ARG A 10 -11.38 5.23 -15.07
N ASP A 11 -10.06 5.24 -14.89
CA ASP A 11 -9.38 4.56 -13.78
C ASP A 11 -9.48 3.01 -13.79
N SER A 12 -9.91 2.40 -14.89
CA SER A 12 -10.02 0.96 -15.07
C SER A 12 -9.17 0.44 -16.21
N PHE A 13 -8.67 -0.78 -16.04
CA PHE A 13 -7.81 -1.46 -17.00
C PHE A 13 -8.63 -2.45 -17.83
N TRP A 14 -8.65 -2.26 -19.16
CA TRP A 14 -9.40 -3.08 -20.10
C TRP A 14 -8.51 -3.64 -21.19
N MET A 15 -8.71 -4.89 -21.56
CA MET A 15 -7.98 -5.56 -22.64
C MET A 15 -8.89 -6.32 -23.57
N THR A 16 -8.47 -6.39 -24.86
CA THR A 16 -9.07 -7.29 -25.86
C THR A 16 -8.52 -8.71 -25.67
N GLN A 17 -9.22 -9.73 -26.19
CA GLN A 17 -8.71 -11.11 -26.22
C GLN A 17 -7.35 -11.21 -26.93
N LYS A 18 -7.13 -10.42 -27.98
CA LYS A 18 -5.85 -10.36 -28.69
C LYS A 18 -4.73 -9.82 -27.82
N ALA A 19 -5.02 -8.79 -27.03
CA ALA A 19 -4.05 -8.23 -26.08
C ALA A 19 -3.71 -9.22 -24.97
N MET A 20 -4.70 -9.92 -24.40
CA MET A 20 -4.48 -10.98 -23.43
C MET A 20 -3.66 -12.14 -24.02
N ALA A 21 -3.91 -12.54 -25.26
CA ALA A 21 -3.15 -13.59 -25.94
C ALA A 21 -1.65 -13.20 -26.04
N ASN A 22 -1.36 -11.94 -26.40
CA ASN A 22 0.02 -11.42 -26.42
C ASN A 22 0.63 -11.31 -25.02
N LEU A 23 -0.16 -10.87 -24.02
CA LEU A 23 0.30 -10.76 -22.62
C LEU A 23 0.73 -12.11 -22.07
N PHE A 24 -0.10 -13.13 -22.26
CA PHE A 24 0.13 -14.47 -21.72
C PHE A 24 0.87 -15.42 -22.68
N ASP A 25 1.23 -14.96 -23.87
CA ASP A 25 1.95 -15.73 -24.87
C ASP A 25 1.20 -17.03 -25.26
N CYS A 26 -0.01 -16.88 -25.70
CA CYS A 26 -0.90 -17.95 -26.14
C CYS A 26 -1.79 -17.51 -27.29
N THR A 27 -2.63 -18.39 -27.81
CA THR A 27 -3.55 -18.07 -28.91
C THR A 27 -4.83 -17.40 -28.41
N THR A 28 -5.48 -16.61 -29.26
CA THR A 28 -6.79 -16.01 -28.96
C THR A 28 -7.88 -17.06 -28.71
N ASP A 29 -7.79 -18.20 -29.38
CA ASP A 29 -8.73 -19.31 -29.18
C ASP A 29 -8.60 -19.91 -27.77
N ASN A 30 -7.36 -20.01 -27.28
CA ASN A 30 -7.10 -20.46 -25.89
C ASN A 30 -7.71 -19.47 -24.90
N ILE A 31 -7.52 -18.15 -25.07
CA ILE A 31 -8.14 -17.12 -24.25
C ILE A 31 -9.67 -17.24 -24.29
N SER A 32 -10.26 -17.38 -25.49
CA SER A 32 -11.70 -17.53 -25.66
C SER A 32 -12.26 -18.77 -24.94
N LEU A 33 -11.53 -19.88 -24.99
CA LEU A 33 -11.90 -21.12 -24.28
C LEU A 33 -11.90 -20.92 -22.75
N HIS A 34 -10.86 -20.29 -22.21
CA HIS A 34 -10.78 -20.00 -20.78
C HIS A 34 -11.89 -19.05 -20.33
N LEU A 35 -12.16 -17.97 -21.06
CA LEU A 35 -13.25 -17.05 -20.75
C LEU A 35 -14.61 -17.76 -20.73
N LYS A 36 -14.90 -18.60 -21.76
CA LYS A 36 -16.13 -19.40 -21.78
C LYS A 36 -16.27 -20.31 -20.55
N ASN A 37 -15.17 -20.93 -20.12
CA ASN A 37 -15.20 -21.80 -18.95
C ASN A 37 -15.39 -21.00 -17.65
N ILE A 38 -14.75 -19.83 -17.51
CA ILE A 38 -14.91 -18.91 -16.37
C ILE A 38 -16.39 -18.52 -16.21
N TYR A 39 -17.04 -18.10 -17.28
CA TYR A 39 -18.46 -17.71 -17.26
C TYR A 39 -19.40 -18.91 -17.05
N LYS A 40 -19.08 -20.07 -17.65
CA LYS A 40 -19.88 -21.30 -17.47
C LYS A 40 -19.80 -21.82 -16.04
N GLU A 41 -18.66 -21.66 -15.38
CA GLU A 41 -18.42 -22.08 -13.99
C GLU A 41 -18.88 -21.04 -12.97
N GLU A 42 -19.51 -19.95 -13.44
CA GLU A 42 -20.02 -18.84 -12.61
C GLU A 42 -18.94 -18.19 -11.71
N GLU A 43 -17.65 -18.31 -12.11
CA GLU A 43 -16.56 -17.63 -11.41
C GLU A 43 -16.66 -16.10 -11.56
N LEU A 44 -17.09 -15.63 -12.73
CA LEU A 44 -17.35 -14.23 -13.04
C LEU A 44 -18.63 -14.08 -13.87
N GLU A 45 -19.31 -12.96 -13.72
CA GLU A 45 -20.43 -12.56 -14.57
C GLU A 45 -19.94 -11.87 -15.84
N GLU A 46 -20.41 -12.37 -17.01
CA GLU A 46 -19.97 -11.82 -18.29
C GLU A 46 -20.34 -10.35 -18.47
N GLU A 47 -21.55 -9.96 -18.07
CA GLU A 47 -22.04 -8.56 -18.20
C GLU A 47 -21.25 -7.58 -17.31
N ALA A 48 -20.80 -8.02 -16.13
CA ALA A 48 -20.03 -7.20 -15.21
C ALA A 48 -18.55 -7.04 -15.62
N THR A 49 -18.04 -7.97 -16.43
CA THR A 49 -16.61 -8.04 -16.78
C THR A 49 -16.28 -7.71 -18.22
N THR A 50 -17.30 -7.41 -19.03
CA THR A 50 -17.12 -7.11 -20.47
C THR A 50 -17.80 -5.82 -20.89
N GLU A 51 -17.15 -5.08 -21.80
CA GLU A 51 -17.70 -3.86 -22.41
C GLU A 51 -17.31 -3.75 -23.88
N LEU A 52 -18.18 -3.11 -24.70
CA LEU A 52 -17.94 -2.88 -26.12
C LEU A 52 -17.37 -1.48 -26.32
N PHE A 53 -16.11 -1.41 -26.73
CA PHE A 53 -15.45 -0.16 -27.06
C PHE A 53 -15.36 0.07 -28.57
N SER A 54 -15.57 1.32 -28.98
CA SER A 54 -15.36 1.74 -30.38
C SER A 54 -13.89 2.10 -30.57
N ILE A 55 -13.16 1.27 -31.32
CA ILE A 55 -11.76 1.48 -31.65
C ILE A 55 -11.63 1.92 -33.10
N VAL A 56 -10.88 3.00 -33.33
CA VAL A 56 -10.52 3.44 -34.67
C VAL A 56 -9.28 2.69 -35.12
N GLN A 57 -9.42 1.84 -36.12
CA GLN A 57 -8.30 1.14 -36.76
C GLN A 57 -7.96 1.80 -38.11
N ASN A 58 -6.68 2.04 -38.32
CA ASN A 58 -6.19 2.59 -39.59
C ASN A 58 -5.92 1.43 -40.54
N GLU A 59 -6.78 1.28 -41.54
CA GLU A 59 -6.62 0.29 -42.64
C GLU A 59 -6.14 1.01 -43.92
N GLY A 60 -4.84 1.18 -44.02
CA GLY A 60 -4.22 1.91 -45.14
C GLY A 60 -4.53 3.41 -45.09
N GLN A 61 -5.38 3.92 -46.03
CA GLN A 61 -5.78 5.34 -46.09
C GLN A 61 -7.14 5.63 -45.43
N ARG A 62 -7.78 4.66 -44.79
CA ARG A 62 -9.12 4.84 -44.20
C ARG A 62 -9.12 4.50 -42.70
N ASN A 63 -9.72 5.39 -41.92
CA ASN A 63 -10.01 5.14 -40.49
C ASN A 63 -11.35 4.39 -40.38
N VAL A 64 -11.30 3.15 -39.91
CA VAL A 64 -12.50 2.33 -39.73
C VAL A 64 -12.77 2.20 -38.25
N THR A 65 -13.97 2.60 -37.81
CA THR A 65 -14.41 2.42 -36.42
C THR A 65 -15.04 1.03 -36.25
N ARG A 66 -14.44 0.21 -35.39
CA ARG A 66 -14.96 -1.13 -35.07
C ARG A 66 -15.33 -1.21 -33.59
N LYS A 67 -16.46 -1.85 -33.26
CA LYS A 67 -16.80 -2.21 -31.91
C LYS A 67 -16.05 -3.48 -31.52
N VAL A 68 -15.23 -3.38 -30.48
CA VAL A 68 -14.42 -4.51 -29.98
C VAL A 68 -14.78 -4.78 -28.54
N LYS A 69 -15.02 -6.05 -28.22
CA LYS A 69 -15.28 -6.50 -26.85
C LYS A 69 -13.99 -6.49 -26.05
N CYS A 70 -13.99 -5.76 -24.95
CA CYS A 70 -12.90 -5.69 -24.01
C CYS A 70 -13.32 -6.31 -22.67
N TYR A 71 -12.34 -6.72 -21.89
CA TYR A 71 -12.47 -7.43 -20.65
C TYR A 71 -11.75 -6.64 -19.55
N ASN A 72 -12.36 -6.54 -18.38
CA ASN A 72 -11.80 -5.83 -17.23
C ASN A 72 -10.66 -6.60 -16.57
N LEU A 73 -10.07 -6.01 -15.53
CA LEU A 73 -8.95 -6.60 -14.80
C LEU A 73 -9.28 -7.95 -14.16
N ASP A 74 -10.51 -8.14 -13.66
CA ASP A 74 -10.94 -9.39 -13.03
C ASP A 74 -10.89 -10.56 -14.02
N ALA A 75 -11.42 -10.35 -15.23
CA ALA A 75 -11.36 -11.35 -16.29
C ALA A 75 -9.92 -11.65 -16.74
N ILE A 76 -9.05 -10.62 -16.80
CA ILE A 76 -7.64 -10.79 -17.15
C ILE A 76 -6.91 -11.62 -16.09
N ILE A 77 -7.16 -11.36 -14.81
CA ILE A 77 -6.58 -12.11 -13.69
C ILE A 77 -7.05 -13.57 -13.73
N ALA A 78 -8.35 -13.82 -13.84
CA ALA A 78 -8.92 -15.16 -13.89
C ALA A 78 -8.34 -16.00 -15.06
N VAL A 79 -8.22 -15.40 -16.25
CA VAL A 79 -7.54 -16.01 -17.40
C VAL A 79 -6.08 -16.32 -17.10
N GLY A 80 -5.34 -15.37 -16.49
CA GLY A 80 -3.92 -15.54 -16.15
C GLY A 80 -3.65 -16.71 -15.19
N TYR A 81 -4.59 -17.04 -14.33
CA TYR A 81 -4.50 -18.23 -13.47
C TYR A 81 -4.73 -19.56 -14.23
N ARG A 82 -5.51 -19.54 -15.31
CA ARG A 82 -5.90 -20.75 -16.06
C ARG A 82 -4.98 -21.06 -17.26
N VAL A 83 -4.38 -20.04 -17.86
CA VAL A 83 -3.49 -20.21 -19.02
C VAL A 83 -2.21 -20.95 -18.63
N ASN A 84 -1.83 -21.94 -19.45
CA ASN A 84 -0.58 -22.69 -19.28
C ASN A 84 0.51 -22.16 -20.21
N SER A 85 1.21 -21.10 -19.77
CA SER A 85 2.35 -20.53 -20.48
C SER A 85 3.45 -20.07 -19.51
N LYS A 86 4.66 -19.83 -20.03
CA LYS A 86 5.77 -19.30 -19.22
C LYS A 86 5.45 -17.91 -18.67
N LYS A 87 4.78 -17.05 -19.46
CA LYS A 87 4.37 -15.71 -19.01
C LYS A 87 3.28 -15.77 -17.95
N ALA A 88 2.27 -16.63 -18.12
CA ALA A 88 1.24 -16.86 -17.12
C ALA A 88 1.82 -17.45 -15.81
N THR A 89 2.84 -18.30 -15.90
CA THR A 89 3.54 -18.80 -14.71
C THR A 89 4.26 -17.67 -13.95
N ARG A 90 4.94 -16.76 -14.65
CA ARG A 90 5.57 -15.58 -14.02
C ARG A 90 4.53 -14.65 -13.39
N PHE A 91 3.38 -14.47 -14.04
CA PHE A 91 2.26 -13.73 -13.46
C PHE A 91 1.78 -14.35 -12.16
N ARG A 92 1.54 -15.67 -12.11
CA ARG A 92 1.13 -16.37 -10.88
C ARG A 92 2.20 -16.29 -9.76
N GLN A 93 3.49 -16.37 -10.11
CA GLN A 93 4.58 -16.19 -9.15
C GLN A 93 4.58 -14.79 -8.55
N TRP A 94 4.44 -13.75 -9.39
CA TRP A 94 4.32 -12.37 -8.92
C TRP A 94 3.09 -12.18 -8.03
N ALA A 95 1.93 -12.66 -8.44
CA ALA A 95 0.70 -12.56 -7.65
C ALA A 95 0.84 -13.27 -6.30
N THR A 96 1.48 -14.45 -6.27
CA THR A 96 1.74 -15.20 -5.03
C THR A 96 2.66 -14.43 -4.08
N ILE A 97 3.72 -13.79 -4.60
CA ILE A 97 4.64 -12.96 -3.79
C ILE A 97 3.88 -11.79 -3.19
N THR A 98 3.09 -11.07 -4.00
CA THR A 98 2.28 -9.93 -3.59
C THR A 98 1.26 -10.30 -2.51
N LEU A 99 0.51 -11.39 -2.72
CA LEU A 99 -0.46 -11.90 -1.74
C LEU A 99 0.21 -12.35 -0.44
N LYS A 100 1.34 -13.03 -0.54
CA LYS A 100 2.12 -13.46 0.64
C LYS A 100 2.59 -12.23 1.45
N GLU A 101 3.06 -11.20 0.77
CA GLU A 101 3.48 -9.96 1.42
C GLU A 101 2.30 -9.28 2.11
N TYR A 102 1.16 -9.16 1.44
CA TYR A 102 -0.06 -8.60 2.02
C TYR A 102 -0.55 -9.38 3.23
N ILE A 103 -0.62 -10.72 3.16
CA ILE A 103 -1.06 -11.57 4.28
C ILE A 103 -0.11 -11.46 5.47
N THR A 104 1.21 -11.36 5.20
CA THR A 104 2.23 -11.33 6.26
C THR A 104 2.35 -9.96 6.93
N LYS A 105 2.29 -8.87 6.13
CA LYS A 105 2.54 -7.50 6.60
C LYS A 105 1.27 -6.67 6.78
N GLY A 106 0.16 -7.06 6.14
CA GLY A 106 -1.08 -6.29 6.10
C GLY A 106 -1.11 -5.17 5.05
N PHE A 107 -0.04 -4.99 4.29
CA PHE A 107 0.05 -4.00 3.21
C PHE A 107 1.05 -4.43 2.12
N VAL A 108 0.87 -3.87 0.92
CA VAL A 108 1.82 -3.94 -0.20
C VAL A 108 1.93 -2.54 -0.80
N LEU A 109 3.14 -2.06 -1.03
CA LEU A 109 3.40 -0.75 -1.62
C LEU A 109 4.21 -0.91 -2.91
N ASN A 110 3.81 -0.19 -3.95
CA ASN A 110 4.60 0.00 -5.14
C ASN A 110 5.30 1.36 -5.06
N ASP A 111 6.52 1.37 -4.53
CA ASP A 111 7.30 2.57 -4.27
C ASP A 111 7.54 3.40 -5.53
N ASP A 112 7.85 2.74 -6.67
CA ASP A 112 8.11 3.43 -7.92
C ASP A 112 6.85 4.14 -8.45
N MET A 113 5.70 3.49 -8.33
CA MET A 113 4.43 4.05 -8.73
C MET A 113 4.03 5.23 -7.84
N LEU A 114 4.22 5.12 -6.54
CA LEU A 114 3.88 6.16 -5.57
C LEU A 114 4.80 7.38 -5.67
N LYS A 115 6.08 7.19 -5.99
CA LYS A 115 7.04 8.29 -6.10
C LYS A 115 7.00 9.00 -7.45
N ASN A 116 6.82 8.28 -8.54
CA ASN A 116 7.10 8.77 -9.88
C ASN A 116 5.92 8.62 -10.85
N GLY A 117 4.86 7.91 -10.47
CA GLY A 117 3.80 7.53 -11.36
C GLY A 117 2.45 8.18 -11.05
N LYS A 118 1.75 8.55 -12.13
CA LYS A 118 0.31 8.82 -12.10
C LYS A 118 -0.37 7.81 -13.02
N PRO A 119 -0.32 6.51 -12.68
CA PRO A 119 -0.99 5.52 -13.48
C PRO A 119 -2.47 5.87 -13.50
N PHE A 120 -3.08 5.79 -14.65
CA PHE A 120 -4.50 6.14 -14.83
C PHE A 120 -4.85 7.61 -14.54
N GLY A 121 -3.86 8.52 -14.47
CA GLY A 121 -4.09 9.96 -14.27
C GLY A 121 -4.41 10.39 -12.84
N LYS A 122 -4.51 9.47 -11.88
CA LYS A 122 -4.80 9.75 -10.48
C LYS A 122 -3.55 9.65 -9.60
N ASP A 123 -3.42 10.57 -8.66
CA ASP A 123 -2.36 10.56 -7.68
C ASP A 123 -2.84 9.79 -6.43
N TYR A 124 -2.34 8.58 -6.24
CA TYR A 124 -2.67 7.73 -5.09
C TYR A 124 -1.82 8.03 -3.86
N PHE A 125 -0.84 8.91 -3.94
CA PHE A 125 0.01 9.27 -2.82
C PHE A 125 -0.77 9.99 -1.72
N GLU A 126 -1.71 10.88 -2.09
CA GLU A 126 -2.58 11.56 -1.12
C GLU A 126 -3.52 10.57 -0.40
N GLU A 127 -4.05 9.58 -1.11
CA GLU A 127 -4.87 8.53 -0.50
C GLU A 127 -4.07 7.70 0.52
N LEU A 128 -2.80 7.38 0.21
CA LEU A 128 -1.90 6.71 1.14
C LEU A 128 -1.63 7.56 2.39
N LEU A 129 -1.40 8.87 2.21
CA LEU A 129 -1.18 9.79 3.34
C LEU A 129 -2.41 9.87 4.25
N GLU A 130 -3.61 9.88 3.69
CA GLU A 130 -4.85 9.90 4.47
C GLU A 130 -5.01 8.62 5.30
N ARG A 131 -4.77 7.45 4.72
CA ARG A 131 -4.76 6.18 5.44
C ARG A 131 -3.74 6.14 6.57
N ILE A 132 -2.54 6.66 6.34
CA ILE A 132 -1.51 6.77 7.38
C ILE A 132 -1.99 7.69 8.52
N ARG A 133 -2.64 8.81 8.20
CA ARG A 133 -3.23 9.72 9.20
C ARG A 133 -4.33 9.04 10.03
N GLU A 134 -5.19 8.25 9.39
CA GLU A 134 -6.24 7.48 10.08
C GLU A 134 -5.66 6.44 11.04
N ILE A 135 -4.64 5.68 10.62
CA ILE A 135 -3.95 4.69 11.47
C ILE A 135 -3.35 5.40 12.70
N ARG A 136 -2.66 6.52 12.49
CA ARG A 136 -2.09 7.34 13.59
C ARG A 136 -3.16 7.91 14.52
N ALA A 137 -4.29 8.37 13.96
CA ALA A 137 -5.41 8.84 14.77
C ALA A 137 -6.00 7.74 15.65
N SER A 138 -6.04 6.49 15.17
CA SER A 138 -6.47 5.33 15.93
C SER A 138 -5.54 5.02 17.11
N GLU A 139 -4.22 5.06 16.89
CA GLU A 139 -3.21 4.91 17.96
C GLU A 139 -3.34 6.01 19.03
N ARG A 140 -3.51 7.25 18.60
CA ARG A 140 -3.72 8.37 19.50
C ARG A 140 -4.99 8.19 20.35
N ARG A 141 -6.07 7.67 19.78
CA ARG A 141 -7.31 7.36 20.53
C ARG A 141 -7.09 6.28 21.59
N ALA A 142 -6.34 5.23 21.28
CA ALA A 142 -6.00 4.20 22.26
C ALA A 142 -5.21 4.79 23.43
N TYR A 143 -4.25 5.67 23.16
CA TYR A 143 -3.48 6.35 24.18
C TYR A 143 -4.35 7.32 25.01
N GLN A 144 -5.22 8.09 24.39
CA GLN A 144 -6.19 8.95 25.06
C GLN A 144 -7.09 8.17 26.00
N LYS A 145 -7.55 6.99 25.61
CA LYS A 145 -8.34 6.09 26.47
C LYS A 145 -7.60 5.67 27.73
N ILE A 146 -6.30 5.36 27.63
CA ILE A 146 -5.47 5.03 28.79
C ILE A 146 -5.36 6.26 29.72
N THR A 147 -5.21 7.46 29.14
CA THR A 147 -5.18 8.73 29.87
C THR A 147 -6.48 8.98 30.63
N ASP A 148 -7.62 8.82 29.94
CA ASP A 148 -8.96 9.02 30.50
C ASP A 148 -9.21 8.05 31.67
N VAL A 149 -8.84 6.78 31.54
CA VAL A 149 -8.97 5.78 32.62
C VAL A 149 -8.10 6.15 33.82
N PHE A 150 -6.85 6.59 33.58
CA PHE A 150 -5.98 7.00 34.68
C PHE A 150 -6.52 8.23 35.41
N GLU A 151 -7.03 9.22 34.69
CA GLU A 151 -7.67 10.41 35.24
C GLU A 151 -8.88 10.04 36.10
N GLN A 152 -9.78 9.17 35.61
CA GLN A 152 -10.97 8.73 36.31
C GLN A 152 -10.67 7.88 37.54
N CYS A 153 -9.56 7.13 37.55
CA CYS A 153 -9.16 6.29 38.65
C CYS A 153 -8.30 7.01 39.71
N SER A 154 -7.85 8.24 39.42
CA SER A 154 -7.00 9.02 40.30
C SER A 154 -7.82 10.02 41.10
N TYR A 155 -7.73 9.97 42.45
CA TYR A 155 -8.49 10.87 43.32
C TYR A 155 -7.98 12.32 43.27
N ASP A 156 -6.66 12.48 43.07
CA ASP A 156 -5.95 13.75 43.09
C ASP A 156 -5.18 13.98 41.75
N TYR A 157 -5.87 13.74 40.64
CA TYR A 157 -5.26 13.89 39.32
C TYR A 157 -4.76 15.31 39.06
N ASP A 158 -3.46 15.45 38.91
CA ASP A 158 -2.82 16.69 38.38
C ASP A 158 -1.94 16.33 37.19
N LYS A 159 -2.29 16.87 36.04
CA LYS A 159 -1.58 16.68 34.77
C LYS A 159 -0.10 17.04 34.83
N ASN A 160 0.26 18.00 35.69
CA ASN A 160 1.62 18.51 35.82
C ASN A 160 2.43 17.83 36.92
N SER A 161 1.79 17.00 37.74
CA SER A 161 2.46 16.31 38.83
C SER A 161 3.54 15.35 38.32
N GLU A 162 4.57 15.14 39.11
CA GLU A 162 5.64 14.20 38.82
C GLU A 162 5.14 12.74 38.73
N ILE A 163 4.14 12.41 39.54
CA ILE A 163 3.49 11.08 39.53
C ILE A 163 2.84 10.81 38.19
N THR A 164 2.08 11.77 37.67
CA THR A 164 1.41 11.66 36.37
C THR A 164 2.40 11.55 35.22
N LYS A 165 3.46 12.36 35.23
CA LYS A 165 4.55 12.28 34.22
C LYS A 165 5.25 10.93 34.23
N ASN A 166 5.55 10.40 35.43
CA ASN A 166 6.18 9.09 35.58
C ASN A 166 5.25 7.95 35.13
N PHE A 167 3.96 8.05 35.40
CA PHE A 167 2.97 7.08 34.91
C PHE A 167 2.96 7.04 33.37
N TYR A 168 2.90 8.18 32.70
CA TYR A 168 2.91 8.20 31.23
C TYR A 168 4.21 7.67 30.65
N ALA A 169 5.35 8.02 31.23
CA ALA A 169 6.65 7.47 30.82
C ALA A 169 6.70 5.94 31.00
N PHE A 170 6.13 5.44 32.08
CA PHE A 170 6.04 4.00 32.33
C PHE A 170 5.13 3.29 31.32
N VAL A 171 3.93 3.81 31.05
CA VAL A 171 3.01 3.24 30.05
C VAL A 171 3.66 3.23 28.68
N GLN A 172 4.31 4.32 28.29
CA GLN A 172 5.00 4.42 27.01
C GLN A 172 6.12 3.39 26.87
N ASN A 173 6.95 3.23 27.93
CA ASN A 173 7.98 2.20 27.96
C ASN A 173 7.41 0.77 27.89
N LYS A 174 6.28 0.51 28.53
CA LYS A 174 5.60 -0.79 28.44
C LYS A 174 5.07 -1.09 27.04
N LEU A 175 4.51 -0.09 26.35
CA LEU A 175 4.06 -0.22 24.97
C LEU A 175 5.26 -0.48 24.04
N HIS A 176 6.35 0.25 24.20
CA HIS A 176 7.59 -0.01 23.45
C HIS A 176 8.09 -1.43 23.67
N PHE A 177 8.15 -1.86 24.92
CA PHE A 177 8.61 -3.20 25.27
C PHE A 177 7.71 -4.29 24.68
N ALA A 178 6.38 -4.10 24.73
CA ALA A 178 5.42 -5.07 24.19
C ALA A 178 5.59 -5.29 22.68
N VAL A 179 5.97 -4.23 21.93
CA VAL A 179 6.11 -4.29 20.47
C VAL A 179 7.52 -4.72 20.04
N THR A 180 8.55 -4.25 20.74
CA THR A 180 9.95 -4.40 20.31
C THR A 180 10.77 -5.36 21.16
N GLY A 181 10.26 -5.78 22.31
CA GLY A 181 11.02 -6.51 23.33
C GLY A 181 12.07 -5.66 24.03
N LYS A 182 12.10 -4.33 23.83
CA LYS A 182 13.09 -3.39 24.34
C LYS A 182 12.43 -2.12 24.88
N THR A 183 13.06 -1.51 25.85
CA THR A 183 12.66 -0.19 26.35
C THR A 183 13.09 0.93 25.38
N ALA A 184 12.50 2.11 25.52
CA ALA A 184 12.89 3.27 24.70
C ALA A 184 14.37 3.61 24.86
N ALA A 185 14.94 3.48 26.07
CA ALA A 185 16.35 3.74 26.33
C ALA A 185 17.27 2.73 25.60
N GLU A 186 16.93 1.45 25.61
CA GLU A 186 17.67 0.40 24.90
C GLU A 186 17.62 0.61 23.38
N LEU A 187 16.45 1.01 22.85
CA LEU A 187 16.31 1.33 21.44
C LEU A 187 17.15 2.55 21.01
N ILE A 188 17.20 3.59 21.86
CA ILE A 188 18.05 4.76 21.61
C ILE A 188 19.53 4.34 21.62
N TYR A 189 19.93 3.57 22.62
CA TYR A 189 21.32 3.12 22.74
C TYR A 189 21.81 2.29 21.55
N GLU A 190 20.96 1.44 21.00
CA GLU A 190 21.29 0.61 19.85
C GLU A 190 21.26 1.35 18.51
N ARG A 191 20.43 2.35 18.37
CA ARG A 191 20.17 3.03 17.10
C ARG A 191 20.90 4.34 16.93
N ALA A 192 21.11 5.08 18.01
CA ALA A 192 21.83 6.34 17.94
C ALA A 192 23.32 6.07 17.77
N ASP A 193 23.89 6.55 16.67
CA ASP A 193 25.29 6.34 16.31
C ASP A 193 25.95 7.71 16.05
N SER A 194 26.87 8.07 16.91
CA SER A 194 27.60 9.36 16.81
C SER A 194 28.46 9.49 15.56
N GLU A 195 28.82 8.36 14.93
CA GLU A 195 29.67 8.35 13.73
C GLU A 195 28.83 8.52 12.44
N LYS A 196 27.52 8.33 12.54
CA LYS A 196 26.62 8.50 11.38
C LYS A 196 26.16 9.93 11.19
N PRO A 197 25.91 10.37 9.94
CA PRO A 197 25.28 11.66 9.67
C PRO A 197 23.97 11.78 10.45
N ALA A 198 23.76 12.94 11.09
CA ALA A 198 22.59 13.21 11.93
C ALA A 198 22.36 12.17 13.05
N MET A 199 23.42 11.50 13.54
CA MET A 199 23.37 10.43 14.55
C MET A 199 22.47 9.25 14.17
N GLY A 200 22.29 8.97 12.89
CA GLY A 200 21.40 7.92 12.37
C GLY A 200 19.91 8.28 12.40
N LEU A 201 19.54 9.52 12.73
CA LEU A 201 18.17 10.00 12.68
C LEU A 201 17.68 10.15 11.24
N THR A 202 16.46 9.72 10.98
CA THR A 202 15.78 9.90 9.69
C THR A 202 15.06 11.25 9.62
N THR A 203 14.69 11.84 10.79
CA THR A 203 14.03 13.13 10.88
C THR A 203 14.33 13.80 12.24
N TRP A 204 14.38 15.13 12.27
CA TRP A 204 14.50 15.97 13.46
C TRP A 204 13.84 17.31 13.19
N LYS A 205 13.68 18.14 14.22
CA LYS A 205 12.88 19.38 14.14
C LYS A 205 13.28 20.32 12.99
N GLU A 206 14.57 20.39 12.66
CA GLU A 206 15.12 21.31 11.65
C GLU A 206 15.77 20.52 10.47
N ALA A 207 15.31 19.28 10.23
CA ALA A 207 15.80 18.48 9.10
C ALA A 207 15.49 19.16 7.75
N PRO A 208 16.31 18.97 6.72
CA PRO A 208 17.56 18.19 6.68
C PRO A 208 18.81 18.98 7.08
N ASN A 209 18.76 20.30 7.13
CA ASN A 209 19.95 21.19 7.25
C ASN A 209 20.23 21.68 8.68
N GLY A 210 19.30 21.45 9.59
CA GLY A 210 19.41 21.89 10.97
C GLY A 210 20.29 20.99 11.85
N LYS A 211 20.78 21.54 12.97
CA LYS A 211 21.59 20.78 13.93
C LYS A 211 20.71 19.85 14.77
N VAL A 212 21.09 18.59 14.89
CA VAL A 212 20.45 17.62 15.78
C VAL A 212 20.66 18.04 17.24
N LEU A 213 19.59 18.15 18.00
CA LEU A 213 19.61 18.49 19.42
C LEU A 213 19.43 17.23 20.27
N LYS A 214 19.88 17.26 21.52
CA LYS A 214 19.76 16.15 22.47
C LYS A 214 18.31 15.62 22.60
N ARG A 215 17.31 16.51 22.54
CA ARG A 215 15.88 16.14 22.55
C ARG A 215 15.43 15.35 21.34
N ASP A 216 16.09 15.56 20.17
CA ASP A 216 15.71 14.91 18.92
C ASP A 216 16.19 13.45 18.89
N ILE A 217 17.22 13.11 19.69
CA ILE A 217 17.73 11.74 19.83
C ILE A 217 16.65 10.80 20.37
N GLY A 218 15.76 11.28 21.23
CA GLY A 218 14.61 10.55 21.72
C GLY A 218 13.70 10.01 20.60
N THR A 219 13.67 10.69 19.44
CA THR A 219 12.85 10.28 18.29
C THR A 219 13.37 9.01 17.60
N VAL A 220 14.62 8.61 17.82
CA VAL A 220 15.20 7.34 17.29
C VAL A 220 14.40 6.13 17.76
N SER A 221 13.84 6.17 18.98
CA SER A 221 12.99 5.09 19.49
C SER A 221 11.68 4.95 18.71
N TYR A 222 11.22 6.03 18.05
CA TYR A 222 9.92 6.09 17.34
C TYR A 222 10.01 5.80 15.84
N THR A 223 11.19 5.68 15.26
CA THR A 223 11.35 5.50 13.80
C THR A 223 10.72 4.21 13.26
N HIS A 224 10.32 3.28 14.13
CA HIS A 224 9.58 2.07 13.78
C HIS A 224 8.30 1.85 14.60
N LEU A 225 8.00 2.76 15.52
CA LEU A 225 6.78 2.75 16.30
C LEU A 225 6.08 4.06 16.00
N THR A 226 4.92 4.00 15.39
CA THR A 226 4.07 5.15 15.06
C THR A 226 3.34 5.67 16.30
N LEU A 227 3.98 5.64 17.47
CA LEU A 227 3.40 6.18 18.69
C LEU A 227 3.53 7.71 18.69
N PRO A 228 2.46 8.45 18.98
CA PRO A 228 2.49 9.90 18.99
C PRO A 228 3.40 10.41 20.10
N THR A 229 4.34 11.28 19.74
CA THR A 229 5.09 12.05 20.72
C THR A 229 4.13 12.99 21.42
N ILE A 230 3.92 12.80 22.71
CA ILE A 230 3.17 13.76 23.51
C ILE A 230 4.12 14.95 23.74
N ALA A 231 3.74 16.09 23.17
CA ALA A 231 4.37 17.37 23.45
C ALA A 231 3.77 17.99 24.71
#